data_90951e387ad407ff3476df4fec1d28e7
#
_entry.id   90951e387ad407ff3476df4fec1d28e7
#
_cell.length_a   1.000
_cell.length_b   1.000
_cell.length_c   1.000
_cell.angle_alpha   90.00
_cell.angle_beta   90.00
_cell.angle_gamma   90.00
#
_symmetry.space_group_name_H-M   'P 1'
#
loop_
_entity.id
_entity.type
_entity.pdbx_description
1 polymer ?
#
loop_
_entity_poly.entity_id
_entity_poly.type
_entity_poly.pdbx_seq_one_letter_code
_entity_poly.pdbx_strand_id
1 'polypeptide(L)'
;MKTAALIPCRTGSKGIPQKNFREIAGKPLWKWTMDAAVKSGVFETIILSSDGGFEDIKSGNGIVVDNKRPVKFSDDVASLDSLLVYYLEKFPDVELWCLLQPTSPLRTAADIKKAFKKINGKKYDSLVSVTQNPCMFWIEKAVGMREKDYCIATYHVAKRPNRQDRKEWNMENGAIYFTKKYVFEHCGARLGGCVGLYKMPKERSFEIDDETDWDIAEYFLGRK
;
A
#
# COMPACT_ATOMS: atom_id res chain seq x y z
N MET A 1 9.81 4.50 -19.85
CA MET A 1 10.10 4.42 -18.40
C MET A 1 9.74 3.02 -17.96
N LYS A 2 10.74 2.20 -17.64
CA LYS A 2 10.55 0.80 -17.23
C LYS A 2 9.89 0.75 -15.86
N THR A 3 8.81 -0.01 -15.72
CA THR A 3 7.97 -0.02 -14.51
C THR A 3 7.96 -1.40 -13.86
N ALA A 4 8.08 -1.45 -12.54
CA ALA A 4 7.94 -2.68 -11.78
C ALA A 4 6.97 -2.54 -10.60
N ALA A 5 6.23 -3.62 -10.31
CA ALA A 5 5.46 -3.75 -9.09
C ALA A 5 6.18 -4.69 -8.11
N LEU A 6 6.20 -4.31 -6.83
CA LEU A 6 6.60 -5.18 -5.72
C LEU A 6 5.37 -5.55 -4.91
N ILE A 7 5.13 -6.84 -4.75
CA ILE A 7 4.06 -7.42 -3.92
C ILE A 7 4.71 -8.21 -2.79
N PRO A 8 4.86 -7.63 -1.60
CA PRO A 8 5.52 -8.28 -0.48
C PRO A 8 4.55 -9.21 0.27
N CYS A 9 4.87 -10.51 0.29
CA CYS A 9 4.07 -11.56 0.90
C CYS A 9 4.92 -12.32 1.92
N ARG A 10 4.98 -11.85 3.18
CA ARG A 10 5.68 -12.64 4.21
C ARG A 10 4.79 -13.78 4.71
N THR A 11 5.39 -14.90 5.10
CA THR A 11 4.69 -16.04 5.71
C THR A 11 4.27 -15.75 7.15
N GLY A 12 5.12 -15.04 7.89
CA GLY A 12 4.81 -14.59 9.26
C GLY A 12 3.87 -13.40 9.30
N SER A 13 2.80 -13.49 10.11
CA SER A 13 1.88 -12.38 10.40
C SER A 13 1.37 -12.49 11.83
N LYS A 14 1.42 -11.39 12.61
CA LYS A 14 1.01 -11.40 14.03
C LYS A 14 -0.50 -11.35 14.23
N GLY A 15 -1.20 -10.49 13.50
CA GLY A 15 -2.64 -10.29 13.67
C GLY A 15 -3.45 -11.47 13.15
N ILE A 16 -3.16 -11.94 11.95
CA ILE A 16 -3.81 -13.08 11.30
C ILE A 16 -2.73 -14.07 10.86
N PRO A 17 -2.70 -15.32 11.38
CA PRO A 17 -1.71 -16.33 10.95
C PRO A 17 -1.72 -16.55 9.45
N GLN A 18 -0.53 -16.54 8.82
CA GLN A 18 -0.35 -16.72 7.38
C GLN A 18 -1.23 -15.81 6.52
N LYS A 19 -1.54 -14.59 6.98
CA LYS A 19 -2.49 -13.64 6.39
C LYS A 19 -2.45 -13.60 4.86
N ASN A 20 -1.27 -13.47 4.28
CA ASN A 20 -1.12 -13.32 2.83
C ASN A 20 -1.51 -14.58 2.03
N PHE A 21 -1.40 -15.76 2.64
CA PHE A 21 -1.66 -17.06 2.01
C PHE A 21 -3.04 -17.63 2.38
N ARG A 22 -3.70 -17.09 3.40
CA ARG A 22 -5.06 -17.47 3.80
C ARG A 22 -6.04 -17.14 2.68
N GLU A 23 -7.00 -18.05 2.43
CA GLU A 23 -8.05 -17.85 1.44
C GLU A 23 -9.11 -16.85 1.91
N ILE A 24 -9.47 -15.94 1.01
CA ILE A 24 -10.54 -14.97 1.17
C ILE A 24 -11.34 -14.90 -0.14
N ALA A 25 -12.64 -15.10 -0.06
CA ALA A 25 -13.54 -15.12 -1.22
C ALA A 25 -13.00 -16.01 -2.37
N GLY A 26 -12.56 -17.24 -2.03
CA GLY A 26 -12.22 -18.30 -2.98
C GLY A 26 -10.80 -18.28 -3.54
N LYS A 27 -9.89 -17.43 -3.04
CA LYS A 27 -8.47 -17.47 -3.41
C LYS A 27 -7.58 -16.81 -2.34
N PRO A 28 -6.25 -17.14 -2.31
CA PRO A 28 -5.33 -16.55 -1.35
C PRO A 28 -5.30 -15.02 -1.44
N LEU A 29 -5.13 -14.35 -0.30
CA LEU A 29 -5.14 -12.89 -0.21
C LEU A 29 -4.19 -12.22 -1.20
N TRP A 30 -2.93 -12.68 -1.30
CA TRP A 30 -1.94 -12.12 -2.23
C TRP A 30 -2.40 -12.17 -3.69
N LYS A 31 -3.20 -13.16 -4.05
CA LYS A 31 -3.62 -13.40 -5.44
C LYS A 31 -4.55 -12.30 -5.97
N TRP A 32 -5.33 -11.67 -5.09
CA TRP A 32 -6.16 -10.51 -5.46
C TRP A 32 -5.31 -9.33 -5.94
N THR A 33 -4.21 -9.08 -5.25
CA THR A 33 -3.27 -8.02 -5.61
C THR A 33 -2.53 -8.36 -6.91
N MET A 34 -2.09 -9.60 -7.05
CA MET A 34 -1.42 -10.08 -8.24
C MET A 34 -2.31 -9.98 -9.48
N ASP A 35 -3.58 -10.43 -9.37
CA ASP A 35 -4.53 -10.37 -10.48
C ASP A 35 -4.81 -8.91 -10.91
N ALA A 36 -4.94 -8.00 -9.94
CA ALA A 36 -5.12 -6.57 -10.23
C ALA A 36 -3.88 -5.98 -10.92
N ALA A 37 -2.68 -6.35 -10.49
CA ALA A 37 -1.43 -5.90 -11.10
C ALA A 37 -1.30 -6.38 -12.55
N VAL A 38 -1.51 -7.68 -12.80
CA VAL A 38 -1.48 -8.28 -14.15
C VAL A 38 -2.54 -7.64 -15.05
N LYS A 39 -3.80 -7.58 -14.61
CA LYS A 39 -4.91 -6.98 -15.37
C LYS A 39 -4.72 -5.49 -15.65
N SER A 40 -3.89 -4.82 -14.87
CA SER A 40 -3.61 -3.40 -15.11
C SER A 40 -2.78 -3.18 -16.39
N GLY A 41 -1.95 -4.13 -16.79
CA GLY A 41 -1.05 -3.99 -17.94
C GLY A 41 -0.07 -2.81 -17.82
N VAL A 42 0.20 -2.32 -16.59
CA VAL A 42 1.07 -1.17 -16.33
C VAL A 42 2.53 -1.61 -16.17
N PHE A 43 2.76 -2.81 -15.65
CA PHE A 43 4.07 -3.26 -15.20
C PHE A 43 4.73 -4.19 -16.22
N GLU A 44 5.98 -3.90 -16.56
CA GLU A 44 6.83 -4.80 -17.32
C GLU A 44 7.35 -5.96 -16.45
N THR A 45 7.49 -5.70 -15.15
CA THR A 45 7.91 -6.70 -14.17
C THR A 45 7.01 -6.63 -12.93
N ILE A 46 6.53 -7.79 -12.47
CA ILE A 46 5.78 -7.93 -11.22
C ILE A 46 6.56 -8.90 -10.34
N ILE A 47 7.01 -8.44 -9.18
CA ILE A 47 7.83 -9.19 -8.24
C ILE A 47 6.94 -9.65 -7.09
N LEU A 48 6.73 -10.98 -6.98
CA LEU A 48 6.20 -11.61 -5.77
C LEU A 48 7.37 -11.91 -4.85
N SER A 49 7.43 -11.23 -3.71
CA SER A 49 8.53 -11.34 -2.76
C SER A 49 8.08 -12.00 -1.48
N SER A 50 8.64 -13.16 -1.15
CA SER A 50 8.34 -13.91 0.07
C SER A 50 9.57 -14.58 0.67
N ASP A 51 9.47 -14.95 1.93
CA ASP A 51 10.40 -15.81 2.67
C ASP A 51 10.01 -17.31 2.59
N GLY A 52 8.98 -17.66 1.79
CA GLY A 52 8.48 -19.02 1.54
C GLY A 52 7.04 -18.98 0.99
N GLY A 53 6.45 -20.15 0.71
CA GLY A 53 5.04 -20.30 0.34
C GLY A 53 4.71 -20.12 -1.15
N PHE A 54 5.71 -19.94 -2.01
CA PHE A 54 5.55 -19.86 -3.46
C PHE A 54 6.30 -20.97 -4.22
N GLU A 55 6.49 -22.13 -3.60
CA GLU A 55 7.28 -23.25 -4.16
C GLU A 55 6.74 -23.72 -5.51
N ASP A 56 5.41 -23.71 -5.67
CA ASP A 56 4.73 -24.19 -6.88
C ASP A 56 4.51 -23.08 -7.94
N ILE A 57 4.91 -21.84 -7.63
CA ILE A 57 4.70 -20.71 -8.56
C ILE A 57 5.97 -20.43 -9.33
N LYS A 58 5.87 -20.53 -10.66
CA LYS A 58 7.02 -20.29 -11.56
C LYS A 58 7.07 -18.84 -12.02
N SER A 59 8.30 -18.30 -12.10
CA SER A 59 8.57 -17.05 -12.80
C SER A 59 8.32 -17.20 -14.31
N GLY A 60 7.88 -16.12 -14.93
CA GLY A 60 7.64 -16.07 -16.38
C GLY A 60 6.66 -14.95 -16.76
N ASN A 61 6.62 -14.59 -18.04
CA ASN A 61 5.70 -13.56 -18.57
C ASN A 61 5.73 -12.23 -17.79
N GLY A 62 6.92 -11.75 -17.43
CA GLY A 62 7.09 -10.52 -16.66
C GLY A 62 6.85 -10.69 -15.14
N ILE A 63 6.58 -11.92 -14.68
CA ILE A 63 6.43 -12.24 -13.26
C ILE A 63 7.74 -12.83 -12.75
N VAL A 64 8.26 -12.26 -11.67
CA VAL A 64 9.41 -12.75 -10.91
C VAL A 64 8.93 -13.22 -9.55
N VAL A 65 9.20 -14.48 -9.23
CA VAL A 65 8.90 -15.06 -7.91
C VAL A 65 10.20 -15.16 -7.13
N ASP A 66 10.36 -14.34 -6.11
CA ASP A 66 11.45 -14.41 -5.15
C ASP A 66 10.93 -15.04 -3.85
N ASN A 67 11.09 -16.35 -3.75
CA ASN A 67 10.66 -17.16 -2.60
C ASN A 67 11.76 -17.32 -1.53
N LYS A 68 12.88 -16.60 -1.69
CA LYS A 68 14.05 -16.64 -0.81
C LYS A 68 14.45 -15.25 -0.35
N ARG A 69 13.45 -14.39 -0.09
CA ARG A 69 13.70 -13.06 0.46
C ARG A 69 14.50 -13.17 1.76
N PRO A 70 15.61 -12.42 1.91
CA PRO A 70 16.41 -12.48 3.13
C PRO A 70 15.59 -12.20 4.39
N VAL A 71 15.85 -12.96 5.45
CA VAL A 71 15.11 -12.89 6.73
C VAL A 71 15.07 -11.46 7.30
N LYS A 72 16.16 -10.70 7.16
CA LYS A 72 16.22 -9.28 7.58
C LYS A 72 15.15 -8.37 6.97
N PHE A 73 14.44 -8.81 5.92
CA PHE A 73 13.30 -8.09 5.32
C PHE A 73 11.97 -8.77 5.59
N SER A 74 11.94 -9.80 6.45
CA SER A 74 10.74 -10.60 6.74
C SER A 74 10.28 -10.50 8.19
N ASP A 75 11.11 -9.92 9.06
CA ASP A 75 10.75 -9.68 10.46
C ASP A 75 9.78 -8.49 10.62
N ASP A 76 9.28 -8.32 11.84
CA ASP A 76 8.28 -7.28 12.15
C ASP A 76 8.87 -5.87 12.22
N VAL A 77 10.19 -5.74 12.26
CA VAL A 77 10.92 -4.47 12.31
C VAL A 77 11.33 -4.03 10.91
N ALA A 78 11.32 -4.96 9.96
CA ALA A 78 11.75 -4.70 8.59
C ALA A 78 10.86 -3.65 7.90
N SER A 79 11.46 -2.56 7.50
CA SER A 79 10.81 -1.52 6.73
C SER A 79 10.53 -1.98 5.29
N LEU A 80 9.33 -1.71 4.79
CA LEU A 80 9.01 -1.92 3.37
C LEU A 80 9.89 -1.04 2.45
N ASP A 81 10.39 0.07 2.96
CA ASP A 81 11.29 0.94 2.20
C ASP A 81 12.66 0.28 2.02
N SER A 82 13.20 -0.39 3.05
CA SER A 82 14.44 -1.16 2.92
C SER A 82 14.30 -2.35 1.98
N LEU A 83 13.14 -2.99 1.95
CA LEU A 83 12.84 -4.05 0.98
C LEU A 83 12.78 -3.51 -0.45
N LEU A 84 12.19 -2.33 -0.67
CA LEU A 84 12.18 -1.69 -1.98
C LEU A 84 13.60 -1.35 -2.44
N VAL A 85 14.44 -0.78 -1.58
CA VAL A 85 15.85 -0.48 -1.89
C VAL A 85 16.60 -1.75 -2.30
N TYR A 86 16.41 -2.87 -1.61
CA TYR A 86 16.99 -4.16 -1.98
C TYR A 86 16.62 -4.60 -3.41
N TYR A 87 15.36 -4.38 -3.83
CA TYR A 87 14.95 -4.70 -5.21
C TYR A 87 15.42 -3.66 -6.22
N LEU A 88 15.61 -2.41 -5.84
CA LEU A 88 16.23 -1.42 -6.71
C LEU A 88 17.63 -1.86 -7.16
N GLU A 89 18.42 -2.42 -6.25
CA GLU A 89 19.76 -2.93 -6.55
C GLU A 89 19.72 -4.13 -7.50
N LYS A 90 18.71 -5.01 -7.34
CA LYS A 90 18.53 -6.19 -8.21
C LYS A 90 18.01 -5.85 -9.61
N PHE A 91 17.26 -4.77 -9.76
CA PHE A 91 16.63 -4.35 -11.01
C PHE A 91 17.00 -2.89 -11.34
N PRO A 92 18.28 -2.61 -11.65
CA PRO A 92 18.78 -1.24 -11.80
C PRO A 92 18.14 -0.46 -12.96
N ASP A 93 17.59 -1.15 -13.96
CA ASP A 93 16.95 -0.53 -15.12
C ASP A 93 15.52 -0.05 -14.87
N VAL A 94 14.92 -0.39 -13.72
CA VAL A 94 13.56 0.04 -13.37
C VAL A 94 13.59 1.48 -12.90
N GLU A 95 12.84 2.34 -13.57
CA GLU A 95 12.79 3.78 -13.31
C GLU A 95 11.61 4.19 -12.42
N LEU A 96 10.50 3.42 -12.48
CA LEU A 96 9.31 3.65 -11.67
C LEU A 96 8.91 2.38 -10.93
N TRP A 97 8.86 2.46 -9.62
CA TRP A 97 8.48 1.38 -8.74
C TRP A 97 7.05 1.56 -8.22
N CYS A 98 6.35 0.46 -8.04
CA CYS A 98 5.04 0.44 -7.42
C CYS A 98 5.00 -0.60 -6.30
N LEU A 99 4.78 -0.17 -5.07
CA LEU A 99 4.46 -1.07 -3.97
C LEU A 99 2.95 -1.31 -3.95
N LEU A 100 2.57 -2.59 -3.97
CA LEU A 100 1.18 -3.06 -3.90
C LEU A 100 1.03 -4.02 -2.72
N GLN A 101 0.51 -3.53 -1.59
CA GLN A 101 0.35 -4.37 -0.41
C GLN A 101 -0.80 -5.37 -0.59
N PRO A 102 -0.59 -6.67 -0.29
CA PRO A 102 -1.66 -7.69 -0.33
C PRO A 102 -2.82 -7.38 0.61
N THR A 103 -2.55 -6.70 1.72
CA THR A 103 -3.53 -6.31 2.74
C THR A 103 -4.63 -5.37 2.25
N SER A 104 -4.50 -4.83 1.03
CA SER A 104 -5.52 -3.99 0.38
C SER A 104 -6.13 -4.71 -0.86
N PRO A 105 -6.88 -5.81 -0.69
CA PRO A 105 -7.33 -6.68 -1.80
C PRO A 105 -8.43 -6.07 -2.67
N LEU A 106 -9.10 -5.04 -2.18
CA LEU A 106 -10.22 -4.38 -2.86
C LEU A 106 -9.77 -3.43 -3.98
N ARG A 107 -8.48 -3.10 -4.05
CA ARG A 107 -7.87 -2.35 -5.15
C ARG A 107 -8.10 -3.05 -6.49
N THR A 108 -8.48 -2.29 -7.49
CA THR A 108 -8.74 -2.77 -8.85
C THR A 108 -7.61 -2.46 -9.82
N ALA A 109 -7.58 -3.16 -10.96
CA ALA A 109 -6.70 -2.83 -12.07
C ALA A 109 -6.92 -1.40 -12.60
N ALA A 110 -8.16 -0.92 -12.55
CA ALA A 110 -8.50 0.45 -12.95
C ALA A 110 -7.89 1.50 -12.00
N ASP A 111 -7.82 1.20 -10.69
CA ASP A 111 -7.16 2.08 -9.73
C ASP A 111 -5.66 2.20 -10.03
N ILE A 112 -5.00 1.07 -10.30
CA ILE A 112 -3.58 1.05 -10.67
C ILE A 112 -3.34 1.86 -11.95
N LYS A 113 -4.14 1.65 -13.01
CA LYS A 113 -4.04 2.42 -14.27
C LYS A 113 -4.20 3.92 -14.07
N LYS A 114 -5.19 4.34 -13.27
CA LYS A 114 -5.44 5.76 -13.01
C LYS A 114 -4.32 6.40 -12.18
N ALA A 115 -3.81 5.68 -11.16
CA ALA A 115 -2.68 6.12 -10.37
C ALA A 115 -1.41 6.24 -11.23
N PHE A 116 -1.12 5.25 -12.09
CA PHE A 116 -0.02 5.28 -13.03
C PHE A 116 -0.13 6.46 -14.00
N LYS A 117 -1.30 6.69 -14.60
CA LYS A 117 -1.50 7.86 -15.48
C LYS A 117 -1.18 9.17 -14.77
N LYS A 118 -1.50 9.26 -13.48
CA LYS A 118 -1.25 10.45 -12.68
C LYS A 118 0.22 10.67 -12.37
N ILE A 119 0.98 9.63 -12.00
CA ILE A 119 2.42 9.74 -11.72
C ILE A 119 3.24 9.90 -13.00
N ASN A 120 2.84 9.27 -14.10
CA ASN A 120 3.51 9.37 -15.39
C ASN A 120 3.44 10.77 -16.02
N GLY A 121 2.47 11.60 -15.62
CA GLY A 121 2.49 13.03 -15.88
C GLY A 121 3.59 13.69 -15.06
N LYS A 122 4.47 14.47 -15.68
CA LYS A 122 5.74 15.03 -15.15
C LYS A 122 5.66 15.83 -13.82
N LYS A 123 4.50 15.86 -13.15
CA LYS A 123 4.23 16.72 -11.99
C LYS A 123 4.69 16.15 -10.66
N TYR A 124 4.67 14.82 -10.50
CA TYR A 124 4.91 14.16 -9.21
C TYR A 124 6.15 13.26 -9.27
N ASP A 125 6.82 13.13 -8.14
CA ASP A 125 8.01 12.31 -7.96
C ASP A 125 7.68 11.00 -7.25
N SER A 126 6.69 11.06 -6.38
CA SER A 126 6.03 9.90 -5.78
C SER A 126 4.52 10.12 -5.71
N LEU A 127 3.77 9.03 -5.49
CA LEU A 127 2.31 9.08 -5.39
C LEU A 127 1.82 8.02 -4.41
N VAL A 128 0.90 8.41 -3.55
CA VAL A 128 0.24 7.52 -2.59
C VAL A 128 -1.27 7.48 -2.82
N SER A 129 -1.86 6.29 -2.69
CA SER A 129 -3.31 6.17 -2.68
C SER A 129 -3.88 6.52 -1.32
N VAL A 130 -4.98 7.26 -1.35
CA VAL A 130 -5.67 7.76 -0.16
C VAL A 130 -7.18 7.60 -0.29
N THR A 131 -7.88 7.58 0.84
CA THR A 131 -9.33 7.75 0.88
C THR A 131 -9.70 9.04 1.61
N GLN A 132 -10.82 9.63 1.21
CA GLN A 132 -11.33 10.81 1.90
C GLN A 132 -12.10 10.39 3.15
N ASN A 133 -11.76 10.99 4.26
CA ASN A 133 -12.42 10.75 5.54
C ASN A 133 -12.83 12.08 6.18
N PRO A 134 -14.15 12.38 6.27
CA PRO A 134 -14.65 13.60 6.90
C PRO A 134 -14.70 13.50 8.43
N CYS A 135 -13.75 12.80 9.04
CA CYS A 135 -13.67 12.61 10.48
C CYS A 135 -13.18 13.87 11.22
N MET A 136 -13.61 13.96 12.45
CA MET A 136 -13.12 14.93 13.43
C MET A 136 -12.14 14.21 14.35
N PHE A 137 -10.84 14.50 14.17
CA PHE A 137 -9.79 13.85 14.94
C PHE A 137 -9.46 14.64 16.22
N TRP A 138 -9.00 13.90 17.22
CA TRP A 138 -8.41 14.42 18.43
C TRP A 138 -6.98 13.88 18.54
N ILE A 139 -6.06 14.73 18.92
CA ILE A 139 -4.66 14.36 19.16
C ILE A 139 -4.45 14.41 20.66
N GLU A 140 -4.15 13.27 21.28
CA GLU A 140 -3.72 13.18 22.66
C GLU A 140 -2.22 13.47 22.74
N LYS A 141 -1.81 14.29 23.71
CA LYS A 141 -0.41 14.63 23.99
C LYS A 141 0.35 15.18 22.79
N ALA A 142 0.28 16.47 22.57
CA ALA A 142 1.23 17.13 21.68
C ALA A 142 2.64 17.03 22.28
N VAL A 143 3.60 16.49 21.49
CA VAL A 143 5.00 16.38 21.88
C VAL A 143 5.55 17.77 22.24
N GLY A 144 6.08 17.93 23.46
CA GLY A 144 6.70 19.17 23.96
C GLY A 144 5.88 20.01 24.92
N MET A 145 4.66 19.65 25.30
CA MET A 145 3.88 20.35 26.33
C MET A 145 4.00 19.70 27.72
N ARG A 146 4.26 20.54 28.72
CA ARG A 146 4.46 20.09 30.11
C ARG A 146 3.17 19.56 30.73
N GLU A 147 3.22 18.38 31.32
CA GLU A 147 2.42 17.79 32.42
C GLU A 147 0.91 17.95 32.49
N LYS A 148 0.15 18.23 31.44
CA LYS A 148 -1.31 18.08 31.50
C LYS A 148 -1.78 17.30 30.26
N ASP A 149 -2.76 16.41 30.48
CA ASP A 149 -3.41 15.66 29.41
C ASP A 149 -4.21 16.60 28.50
N TYR A 150 -3.55 17.16 27.49
CA TYR A 150 -4.22 18.02 26.51
C TYR A 150 -4.62 17.18 25.29
N CYS A 151 -5.91 17.29 24.96
CA CYS A 151 -6.42 16.81 23.69
C CYS A 151 -6.63 18.01 22.76
N ILE A 152 -6.11 17.93 21.55
CA ILE A 152 -6.28 18.97 20.52
C ILE A 152 -7.23 18.43 19.46
N ALA A 153 -8.34 19.11 19.23
CA ALA A 153 -9.25 18.79 18.14
C ALA A 153 -8.72 19.36 16.80
N THR A 154 -8.93 18.63 15.71
CA THR A 154 -8.62 19.10 14.36
C THR A 154 -9.65 20.07 13.78
N TYR A 155 -10.56 20.55 14.62
CA TYR A 155 -11.65 21.48 14.30
C TYR A 155 -11.88 22.47 15.44
N HIS A 156 -12.62 23.53 15.18
CA HIS A 156 -12.95 24.52 16.23
C HIS A 156 -14.02 23.97 17.17
N VAL A 157 -13.65 23.65 18.41
CA VAL A 157 -14.52 22.94 19.39
C VAL A 157 -15.81 23.72 19.69
N ALA A 158 -15.71 25.03 19.86
CA ALA A 158 -16.87 25.89 20.17
C ALA A 158 -17.76 26.17 18.92
N LYS A 159 -17.27 25.88 17.72
CA LYS A 159 -18.03 25.99 16.45
C LYS A 159 -17.94 24.68 15.70
N ARG A 160 -18.51 23.62 16.28
CA ARG A 160 -18.49 22.28 15.71
C ARG A 160 -19.12 22.28 14.31
N PRO A 161 -18.37 21.89 13.26
CA PRO A 161 -18.88 21.94 11.91
C PRO A 161 -19.96 20.89 11.67
N ASN A 162 -20.98 21.22 10.88
CA ASN A 162 -21.93 20.25 10.33
C ASN A 162 -21.21 19.30 9.37
N ARG A 163 -21.86 18.19 9.01
CA ARG A 163 -21.23 17.16 8.15
C ARG A 163 -20.71 17.72 6.81
N GLN A 164 -21.47 18.60 6.17
CA GLN A 164 -21.12 19.24 4.90
C GLN A 164 -19.97 20.25 5.03
N ASP A 165 -19.74 20.80 6.22
CA ASP A 165 -18.73 21.84 6.47
C ASP A 165 -17.42 21.26 7.05
N ARG A 166 -17.37 19.92 7.22
CA ARG A 166 -16.18 19.26 7.77
C ARG A 166 -15.05 19.27 6.76
N LYS A 167 -13.84 19.53 7.24
CA LYS A 167 -12.64 19.37 6.44
C LYS A 167 -12.47 17.91 6.08
N GLU A 168 -12.35 17.62 4.80
CA GLU A 168 -11.99 16.30 4.30
C GLU A 168 -10.49 16.06 4.51
N TRP A 169 -10.17 15.03 5.26
CA TRP A 169 -8.81 14.53 5.43
C TRP A 169 -8.55 13.42 4.41
N ASN A 170 -7.34 13.38 3.89
CA ASN A 170 -6.89 12.26 3.07
C ASN A 170 -6.13 11.29 3.97
N MET A 171 -6.62 10.07 4.10
CA MET A 171 -6.04 8.99 4.88
C MET A 171 -5.37 8.00 3.92
N GLU A 172 -4.12 7.64 4.16
CA GLU A 172 -3.46 6.56 3.42
C GLU A 172 -4.24 5.26 3.60
N ASN A 173 -4.29 4.45 2.54
CA ASN A 173 -5.08 3.21 2.54
C ASN A 173 -4.24 1.98 2.16
N GLY A 174 -2.91 2.08 2.22
CA GLY A 174 -2.00 0.97 1.97
C GLY A 174 -2.00 0.38 0.55
N ALA A 175 -2.86 0.88 -0.35
CA ALA A 175 -3.16 0.17 -1.57
C ALA A 175 -2.13 0.35 -2.70
N ILE A 176 -1.68 1.59 -2.97
CA ILE A 176 -0.83 1.90 -4.13
C ILE A 176 0.19 2.98 -3.74
N TYR A 177 1.47 2.67 -3.91
CA TYR A 177 2.57 3.63 -3.81
C TYR A 177 3.41 3.57 -5.08
N PHE A 178 3.42 4.63 -5.87
CA PHE A 178 4.33 4.79 -6.99
C PHE A 178 5.47 5.71 -6.61
N THR A 179 6.71 5.32 -6.98
CA THR A 179 7.90 6.09 -6.62
C THR A 179 8.91 6.01 -7.75
N LYS A 180 9.39 7.15 -8.23
CA LYS A 180 10.50 7.21 -9.18
C LYS A 180 11.80 6.79 -8.49
N LYS A 181 12.66 6.07 -9.20
CA LYS A 181 13.92 5.50 -8.69
C LYS A 181 14.74 6.53 -7.92
N TYR A 182 14.95 7.71 -8.47
CA TYR A 182 15.77 8.74 -7.84
C TYR A 182 15.26 9.21 -6.47
N VAL A 183 13.95 9.07 -6.18
CA VAL A 183 13.40 9.41 -4.85
C VAL A 183 13.98 8.46 -3.80
N PHE A 184 14.06 7.17 -4.09
CA PHE A 184 14.72 6.21 -3.20
C PHE A 184 16.21 6.53 -3.04
N GLU A 185 16.90 6.86 -4.13
CA GLU A 185 18.35 7.17 -4.11
C GLU A 185 18.66 8.39 -3.24
N HIS A 186 17.75 9.38 -3.17
CA HIS A 186 17.96 10.61 -2.40
C HIS A 186 17.34 10.54 -0.99
N CYS A 187 16.19 9.89 -0.83
CA CYS A 187 15.43 9.94 0.42
C CYS A 187 15.45 8.61 1.19
N GLY A 188 15.84 7.49 0.55
CA GLY A 188 15.75 6.16 1.15
C GLY A 188 14.32 5.70 1.47
N ALA A 189 13.30 6.36 0.91
CA ALA A 189 11.90 6.15 1.26
C ALA A 189 11.01 6.12 0.01
N ARG A 190 9.84 5.44 0.11
CA ARG A 190 8.85 5.34 -0.97
C ARG A 190 8.07 6.62 -1.24
N LEU A 191 8.14 7.60 -0.37
CA LEU A 191 7.52 8.91 -0.56
C LEU A 191 8.57 10.00 -0.37
N GLY A 192 8.62 10.91 -1.33
CA GLY A 192 9.55 12.04 -1.32
C GLY A 192 9.35 12.92 -2.55
N GLY A 193 10.03 14.05 -2.57
CA GLY A 193 9.88 15.05 -3.61
C GLY A 193 8.47 15.65 -3.66
N CYS A 194 7.94 15.88 -4.84
CA CYS A 194 6.57 16.32 -5.02
C CYS A 194 5.61 15.13 -4.94
N VAL A 195 4.93 14.94 -3.81
CA VAL A 195 4.03 13.81 -3.56
C VAL A 195 2.63 14.06 -4.13
N GLY A 196 2.18 13.16 -5.00
CA GLY A 196 0.81 13.16 -5.54
C GLY A 196 -0.13 12.27 -4.72
N LEU A 197 -1.40 12.66 -4.60
CA LEU A 197 -2.43 11.83 -3.98
C LEU A 197 -3.33 11.20 -5.03
N TYR A 198 -3.57 9.89 -4.97
CA TYR A 198 -4.59 9.19 -5.76
C TYR A 198 -5.77 8.84 -4.85
N LYS A 199 -6.91 9.50 -5.05
CA LYS A 199 -8.11 9.28 -4.24
C LYS A 199 -8.84 8.02 -4.68
N MET A 200 -8.98 7.05 -3.76
CA MET A 200 -9.78 5.84 -3.94
C MET A 200 -11.12 5.97 -3.19
N PRO A 201 -12.19 5.32 -3.69
CA PRO A 201 -13.44 5.20 -2.96
C PRO A 201 -13.26 4.48 -1.63
N LYS A 202 -14.06 4.84 -0.63
CA LYS A 202 -13.96 4.29 0.71
C LYS A 202 -14.13 2.76 0.74
N GLU A 203 -15.09 2.25 -0.02
CA GLU A 203 -15.39 0.81 -0.10
C GLU A 203 -14.27 -0.04 -0.71
N ARG A 204 -13.27 0.57 -1.35
CA ARG A 204 -12.06 -0.10 -1.86
C ARG A 204 -10.78 0.26 -1.11
N SER A 205 -10.91 0.94 0.01
CA SER A 205 -9.80 1.49 0.81
C SER A 205 -9.67 0.82 2.18
N PHE A 206 -10.18 -0.39 2.34
CA PHE A 206 -9.97 -1.18 3.54
C PHE A 206 -8.63 -1.91 3.46
N GLU A 207 -7.85 -1.80 4.51
CA GLU A 207 -6.63 -2.57 4.75
C GLU A 207 -6.94 -3.63 5.80
N ILE A 208 -6.43 -4.83 5.61
CA ILE A 208 -6.67 -5.95 6.52
C ILE A 208 -5.54 -6.00 7.55
N ASP A 209 -5.86 -5.70 8.80
CA ASP A 209 -4.94 -5.81 9.92
C ASP A 209 -5.40 -6.85 10.95
N ASP A 210 -6.70 -6.99 11.16
CA ASP A 210 -7.32 -7.93 12.08
C ASP A 210 -8.46 -8.73 11.44
N GLU A 211 -9.12 -9.61 12.22
CA GLU A 211 -10.22 -10.46 11.73
C GLU A 211 -11.46 -9.64 11.36
N THR A 212 -11.70 -8.51 12.01
CA THR A 212 -12.83 -7.62 11.66
C THR A 212 -12.64 -7.03 10.26
N ASP A 213 -11.43 -6.59 9.97
CA ASP A 213 -11.08 -6.08 8.64
C ASP A 213 -11.18 -7.19 7.59
N TRP A 214 -10.83 -8.43 7.98
CA TRP A 214 -10.97 -9.62 7.13
C TRP A 214 -12.40 -9.84 6.69
N ASP A 215 -13.33 -9.87 7.63
CA ASP A 215 -14.77 -10.06 7.37
C ASP A 215 -15.33 -8.96 6.47
N ILE A 216 -14.93 -7.71 6.72
CA ILE A 216 -15.31 -6.56 5.89
C ILE A 216 -14.79 -6.72 4.45
N ALA A 217 -13.52 -7.08 4.30
CA ALA A 217 -12.92 -7.26 2.99
C ALA A 217 -13.57 -8.43 2.23
N GLU A 218 -13.82 -9.56 2.90
CA GLU A 218 -14.48 -10.74 2.32
C GLU A 218 -15.87 -10.41 1.82
N TYR A 219 -16.67 -9.68 2.61
CA TYR A 219 -17.98 -9.22 2.19
C TYR A 219 -17.95 -8.38 0.91
N PHE A 220 -17.00 -7.47 0.77
CA PHE A 220 -16.88 -6.66 -0.44
C PHE A 220 -16.29 -7.44 -1.63
N LEU A 221 -15.42 -8.41 -1.40
CA LEU A 221 -14.88 -9.27 -2.46
C LEU A 221 -15.94 -10.22 -3.00
N GLY A 222 -16.82 -10.78 -2.16
CA GLY A 222 -17.89 -11.68 -2.56
C GLY A 222 -19.02 -11.01 -3.37
N ARG A 223 -19.04 -9.67 -3.44
CA ARG A 223 -20.02 -8.89 -4.24
C ARG A 223 -19.52 -8.52 -5.64
N LYS A 224 -18.27 -8.90 -5.98
CA LYS A 224 -17.69 -8.72 -7.31
C LYS A 224 -17.97 -9.95 -8.15
#